data_9d96616fe3da702eb29b811e8aa33880
#
_entry.id   9d96616fe3da702eb29b811e8aa33880
#
_cell.length_a   1.000
_cell.length_b   1.000
_cell.length_c   1.000
_cell.angle_alpha   90.00
_cell.angle_beta   90.00
_cell.angle_gamma   90.00
#
_symmetry.space_group_name_H-M   'P 1'
#
loop_
_entity.id
_entity.type
_entity.pdbx_description
1 polymer ?
#
loop_
_entity_poly.entity_id
_entity_poly.type
_entity_poly.pdbx_seq_one_letter_code
_entity_poly.pdbx_strand_id
1 'polypeptide(L)'
;MNPITIEAPFQQWGLDFNGEINPNSLGQHKWILTATDYFTKWIEAIPTRRATENVIMKFLEENILARFGCPRRIVTDNAATFKSKKMIDFCHKYHISLNHSTAYYPEGNGLVESSNKILVRIIKKLLEDNKISWHTKLKYAL
;
A
#
# COMPACT_ATOMS: atom_id res chain seq x y z
N MET A 1 -14.46 -25.06 -2.90
CA MET A 1 -14.08 -23.99 -1.95
C MET A 1 -14.48 -22.64 -2.51
N ASN A 2 -15.05 -21.85 -1.70
CA ASN A 2 -15.41 -20.52 -2.15
C ASN A 2 -14.17 -19.68 -2.32
N PRO A 3 -14.11 -18.89 -3.37
CA PRO A 3 -13.08 -17.90 -3.48
C PRO A 3 -13.16 -16.96 -2.29
N ILE A 4 -12.05 -16.30 -2.01
CA ILE A 4 -12.04 -15.32 -0.94
C ILE A 4 -13.05 -14.22 -1.29
N THR A 5 -14.01 -14.02 -0.40
CA THR A 5 -15.07 -13.04 -0.59
C THR A 5 -14.76 -11.79 0.22
N ILE A 6 -14.83 -10.64 -0.41
CA ILE A 6 -14.71 -9.36 0.27
C ILE A 6 -16.11 -8.99 0.72
N GLU A 7 -16.39 -9.14 2.01
CA GLU A 7 -17.75 -8.98 2.54
C GLU A 7 -18.03 -7.57 3.08
N ALA A 8 -16.99 -6.81 3.38
CA ALA A 8 -17.15 -5.51 4.00
C ALA A 8 -15.98 -4.59 3.69
N PRO A 9 -16.19 -3.26 3.80
CA PRO A 9 -15.10 -2.31 3.63
C PRO A 9 -13.98 -2.54 4.62
N PHE A 10 -12.74 -2.32 4.16
CA PHE A 10 -11.53 -2.28 4.98
C PHE A 10 -11.14 -3.60 5.63
N GLN A 11 -11.67 -4.71 5.12
CA GLN A 11 -11.32 -6.03 5.62
C GLN A 11 -10.20 -6.69 4.83
N GLN A 12 -9.97 -6.26 3.61
CA GLN A 12 -8.88 -6.80 2.78
C GLN A 12 -8.16 -5.68 2.04
N TRP A 13 -6.86 -5.58 2.28
CA TRP A 13 -6.02 -4.54 1.69
C TRP A 13 -4.93 -5.17 0.85
N GLY A 14 -4.65 -4.54 -0.29
CA GLY A 14 -3.48 -4.88 -1.10
C GLY A 14 -2.38 -3.86 -0.86
N LEU A 15 -1.19 -4.32 -0.52
CA LEU A 15 -0.03 -3.45 -0.30
C LEU A 15 0.95 -3.53 -1.46
N ASP A 16 1.54 -2.39 -1.80
CA ASP A 16 2.54 -2.33 -2.84
C ASP A 16 3.50 -1.16 -2.62
N PHE A 17 4.76 -1.33 -3.04
CA PHE A 17 5.71 -0.24 -3.13
C PHE A 17 5.85 0.18 -4.59
N ASN A 18 5.73 1.47 -4.84
CA ASN A 18 5.89 2.05 -6.15
C ASN A 18 7.12 2.96 -6.13
N GLY A 19 8.08 2.72 -6.96
CA GLY A 19 9.31 3.51 -7.01
C GLY A 19 10.11 3.22 -8.27
N GLU A 20 11.27 3.77 -8.46
CA GLU A 20 11.78 4.89 -7.69
C GLU A 20 11.29 6.19 -8.32
N ILE A 21 11.15 7.22 -7.50
CA ILE A 21 10.69 8.52 -8.00
C ILE A 21 11.90 9.39 -8.32
N ASN A 22 11.95 9.91 -9.53
CA ASN A 22 12.96 10.85 -9.98
C ASN A 22 12.31 12.11 -10.54
N PRO A 23 12.83 13.30 -10.24
CA PRO A 23 13.88 13.54 -9.26
C PRO A 23 13.42 13.27 -7.84
N ASN A 24 14.36 13.05 -6.92
CA ASN A 24 14.03 12.85 -5.51
C ASN A 24 13.34 14.08 -4.96
N SER A 25 12.39 13.88 -4.05
CA SER A 25 11.75 14.98 -3.34
C SER A 25 12.73 15.66 -2.39
N LEU A 26 12.35 16.82 -1.86
CA LEU A 26 13.16 17.54 -0.89
C LEU A 26 13.50 16.70 0.33
N GLY A 27 12.65 15.76 0.71
CA GLY A 27 12.89 14.83 1.81
C GLY A 27 13.59 13.56 1.40
N GLN A 28 14.09 13.47 0.18
CA GLN A 28 14.73 12.28 -0.40
C GLN A 28 13.82 11.05 -0.39
N HIS A 29 12.53 11.26 -0.49
CA HIS A 29 11.57 10.16 -0.60
C HIS A 29 11.64 9.58 -2.00
N LYS A 30 11.82 8.27 -2.09
CA LYS A 30 12.01 7.57 -3.37
C LYS A 30 10.87 6.64 -3.73
N TRP A 31 10.05 6.28 -2.76
CA TRP A 31 9.01 5.26 -2.91
C TRP A 31 7.67 5.79 -2.45
N ILE A 32 6.62 5.23 -3.00
CA ILE A 32 5.26 5.43 -2.49
C ILE A 32 4.76 4.06 -2.05
N LEU A 33 4.45 3.93 -0.75
CA LEU A 33 3.80 2.74 -0.23
C LEU A 33 2.30 2.96 -0.31
N THR A 34 1.61 2.06 -0.98
CA THR A 34 0.16 2.15 -1.14
C THR A 34 -0.53 0.97 -0.49
N ALA A 35 -1.73 1.23 0.02
CA ALA A 35 -2.65 0.20 0.47
C ALA A 35 -4.01 0.48 -0.16
N THR A 36 -4.55 -0.51 -0.85
CA THR A 36 -5.85 -0.37 -1.53
C THR A 36 -6.85 -1.32 -0.88
N ASP A 37 -7.99 -0.77 -0.45
CA ASP A 37 -9.09 -1.59 0.03
C ASP A 37 -9.81 -2.22 -1.16
N TYR A 38 -9.88 -3.55 -1.19
CA TYR A 38 -10.48 -4.25 -2.31
C TYR A 38 -11.99 -4.00 -2.43
N PHE A 39 -12.66 -3.71 -1.32
CA PHE A 39 -14.10 -3.49 -1.33
C PHE A 39 -14.45 -2.11 -1.90
N THR A 40 -13.89 -1.04 -1.32
CA THR A 40 -14.24 0.34 -1.68
C THR A 40 -13.35 0.93 -2.77
N LYS A 41 -12.19 0.32 -3.02
CA LYS A 41 -11.13 0.86 -3.87
C LYS A 41 -10.45 2.09 -3.29
N TRP A 42 -10.70 2.38 -2.02
CA TRP A 42 -10.00 3.45 -1.31
C TRP A 42 -8.51 3.16 -1.25
N ILE A 43 -7.69 4.17 -1.44
CA ILE A 43 -6.23 4.03 -1.43
C ILE A 43 -5.66 4.94 -0.35
N GLU A 44 -4.87 4.32 0.56
CA GLU A 44 -4.00 5.05 1.46
C GLU A 44 -2.60 5.01 0.87
N ALA A 45 -1.88 6.12 0.91
CA ALA A 45 -0.54 6.16 0.36
C ALA A 45 0.34 7.09 1.18
N ILE A 46 1.60 6.71 1.33
CA ILE A 46 2.60 7.54 1.99
C ILE A 46 3.89 7.55 1.17
N PRO A 47 4.63 8.66 1.20
CA PRO A 47 5.97 8.70 0.65
C PRO A 47 6.95 8.08 1.63
N THR A 48 7.92 7.34 1.13
CA THR A 48 8.93 6.72 1.97
C THR A 48 10.32 6.89 1.36
N ARG A 49 11.32 6.98 2.23
CA ARG A 49 12.71 7.03 1.80
C ARG A 49 13.24 5.65 1.46
N ARG A 50 12.70 4.63 2.09
CA ARG A 50 13.13 3.25 1.98
C ARG A 50 11.92 2.33 1.84
N ALA A 51 12.15 1.21 1.17
CA ALA A 51 11.14 0.17 1.03
C ALA A 51 11.50 -0.98 1.99
N THR A 52 11.34 -0.75 3.29
CA THR A 52 11.73 -1.70 4.33
C THR A 52 10.53 -2.23 5.12
N GLU A 53 10.75 -3.33 5.83
CA GLU A 53 9.73 -3.92 6.69
C GLU A 53 9.28 -2.97 7.81
N ASN A 54 10.20 -2.18 8.37
CA ASN A 54 9.83 -1.23 9.43
C ASN A 54 8.88 -0.15 8.89
N VAL A 55 9.09 0.29 7.67
CA VAL A 55 8.20 1.26 7.01
C VAL A 55 6.81 0.66 6.85
N ILE A 56 6.73 -0.60 6.46
CA ILE A 56 5.46 -1.30 6.29
C ILE A 56 4.71 -1.40 7.63
N MET A 57 5.41 -1.80 8.70
CA MET A 57 4.81 -1.94 10.04
C MET A 57 4.22 -0.62 10.51
N LYS A 58 5.00 0.45 10.41
CA LYS A 58 4.56 1.78 10.83
C LYS A 58 3.36 2.24 10.03
N PHE A 59 3.38 2.03 8.73
CA PHE A 59 2.26 2.37 7.84
C PHE A 59 0.99 1.61 8.23
N LEU A 60 1.10 0.32 8.45
CA LEU A 60 -0.04 -0.50 8.83
C LEU A 60 -0.63 -0.04 10.17
N GLU A 61 0.21 0.23 11.16
CA GLU A 61 -0.27 0.68 12.46
C GLU A 61 -0.94 2.05 12.39
N GLU A 62 -0.30 3.01 11.75
CA GLU A 62 -0.74 4.41 11.76
C GLU A 62 -1.82 4.72 10.73
N ASN A 63 -1.74 4.12 9.55
CA ASN A 63 -2.64 4.47 8.45
C ASN A 63 -3.79 3.49 8.26
N ILE A 64 -3.60 2.24 8.64
CA ILE A 64 -4.63 1.22 8.44
C ILE A 64 -5.32 0.86 9.74
N LEU A 65 -4.60 0.28 10.70
CA LEU A 65 -5.20 -0.21 11.94
C LEU A 65 -5.81 0.93 12.77
N ALA A 66 -5.09 2.03 12.92
CA ALA A 66 -5.56 3.16 13.73
C ALA A 66 -6.76 3.87 13.13
N ARG A 67 -6.90 3.85 11.80
CA ARG A 67 -7.96 4.61 11.11
C ARG A 67 -9.16 3.76 10.69
N PHE A 68 -8.91 2.51 10.29
CA PHE A 68 -9.95 1.66 9.70
C PHE A 68 -10.20 0.38 10.51
N GLY A 69 -9.41 0.15 11.55
CA GLY A 69 -9.48 -1.07 12.31
C GLY A 69 -8.56 -2.15 11.74
N CYS A 70 -8.49 -3.27 12.44
CA CYS A 70 -7.65 -4.37 12.04
C CYS A 70 -8.30 -5.16 10.90
N PRO A 71 -7.63 -5.27 9.75
CA PRO A 71 -8.20 -6.02 8.63
C PRO A 71 -8.11 -7.52 8.87
N ARG A 72 -8.89 -8.27 8.11
CA ARG A 72 -8.84 -9.73 8.15
C ARG A 72 -7.72 -10.27 7.28
N ARG A 73 -7.35 -9.54 6.22
CA ARG A 73 -6.41 -10.04 5.22
C ARG A 73 -5.58 -8.91 4.61
N ILE A 74 -4.32 -9.21 4.37
CA ILE A 74 -3.42 -8.35 3.61
C ILE A 74 -2.85 -9.19 2.47
N VAL A 75 -2.91 -8.65 1.25
CA VAL A 75 -2.39 -9.28 0.05
C VAL A 75 -1.21 -8.46 -0.45
N THR A 76 -0.11 -9.12 -0.76
CA THR A 76 1.09 -8.46 -1.26
C THR A 76 1.67 -9.26 -2.42
N ASP A 77 2.65 -8.69 -3.12
CA ASP A 77 3.45 -9.45 -4.06
C ASP A 77 4.47 -10.33 -3.32
N ASN A 78 5.35 -10.98 -4.06
CA ASN A 78 6.34 -11.89 -3.50
C ASN A 78 7.66 -11.21 -3.11
N ALA A 79 7.70 -9.88 -3.02
CA ALA A 79 8.91 -9.18 -2.63
C ALA A 79 9.37 -9.59 -1.23
N ALA A 80 10.68 -9.72 -1.07
CA ALA A 80 11.27 -10.20 0.19
C ALA A 80 10.86 -9.35 1.39
N THR A 81 10.68 -8.04 1.20
CA THR A 81 10.27 -7.12 2.26
C THR A 81 8.91 -7.50 2.86
N PHE A 82 7.98 -7.97 2.02
CA PHE A 82 6.68 -8.41 2.48
C PHE A 82 6.69 -9.83 3.07
N LYS A 83 7.77 -10.57 2.87
CA LYS A 83 7.92 -11.94 3.36
C LYS A 83 8.83 -12.04 4.57
N SER A 84 9.26 -10.92 5.11
CA SER A 84 10.17 -10.91 6.25
C SER A 84 9.52 -11.51 7.48
N LYS A 85 10.36 -11.99 8.40
CA LYS A 85 9.88 -12.52 9.66
C LYS A 85 9.08 -11.47 10.44
N LYS A 86 9.53 -10.22 10.43
CA LYS A 86 8.82 -9.13 11.11
C LYS A 86 7.42 -8.93 10.55
N MET A 87 7.26 -9.00 9.23
CA MET A 87 5.96 -8.88 8.59
C MET A 87 5.03 -10.03 8.98
N ILE A 88 5.57 -11.24 8.95
CA ILE A 88 4.82 -12.44 9.33
C ILE A 88 4.40 -12.38 10.79
N ASP A 89 5.32 -12.02 11.68
CA ASP A 89 5.05 -11.91 13.11
C ASP A 89 4.01 -10.83 13.41
N PHE A 90 4.10 -9.70 12.73
CA PHE A 90 3.14 -8.61 12.86
C PHE A 90 1.72 -9.08 12.49
N CYS A 91 1.58 -9.71 11.35
CA CYS A 91 0.28 -10.21 10.91
C CYS A 91 -0.25 -11.30 11.85
N HIS A 92 0.62 -12.17 12.32
CA HIS A 92 0.24 -13.20 13.28
C HIS A 92 -0.25 -12.58 14.60
N LYS A 93 0.44 -11.55 15.09
CA LYS A 93 0.08 -10.85 16.32
C LYS A 93 -1.33 -10.28 16.26
N TYR A 94 -1.71 -9.71 15.12
CA TYR A 94 -3.01 -9.08 14.96
C TYR A 94 -4.05 -9.99 14.29
N HIS A 95 -3.74 -11.27 14.13
CA HIS A 95 -4.63 -12.24 13.49
C HIS A 95 -5.02 -11.84 12.06
N ILE A 96 -4.06 -11.27 11.34
CA ILE A 96 -4.26 -10.89 9.94
C ILE A 96 -3.74 -12.03 9.06
N SER A 97 -4.56 -12.46 8.11
CA SER A 97 -4.16 -13.45 7.12
C SER A 97 -3.29 -12.76 6.07
N LEU A 98 -2.04 -13.18 5.95
CA LEU A 98 -1.09 -12.60 5.00
C LEU A 98 -0.93 -13.51 3.78
N ASN A 99 -1.19 -12.98 2.60
CA ASN A 99 -1.06 -13.70 1.34
C ASN A 99 -0.10 -12.96 0.42
N HIS A 100 0.81 -13.70 -0.19
CA HIS A 100 1.85 -13.13 -1.04
C HIS A 100 1.60 -13.33 -2.54
N SER A 101 0.38 -13.68 -2.89
CA SER A 101 0.03 -13.90 -4.29
C SER A 101 -1.18 -13.07 -4.66
N THR A 102 -1.10 -12.41 -5.80
CA THR A 102 -2.24 -11.68 -6.35
C THR A 102 -3.15 -12.56 -7.20
N ALA A 103 -2.81 -13.84 -7.34
CA ALA A 103 -3.54 -14.77 -8.21
C ALA A 103 -4.96 -15.10 -7.75
N TYR A 104 -5.28 -14.87 -6.49
CA TYR A 104 -6.61 -15.17 -5.95
C TYR A 104 -7.72 -14.29 -6.52
N TYR A 105 -7.37 -13.10 -7.01
CA TYR A 105 -8.34 -12.14 -7.54
C TYR A 105 -7.80 -11.52 -8.82
N PRO A 106 -7.76 -12.27 -9.93
CA PRO A 106 -7.22 -11.71 -11.16
C PRO A 106 -7.93 -10.43 -11.61
N GLU A 107 -9.26 -10.40 -11.51
CA GLU A 107 -10.04 -9.22 -11.88
C GLU A 107 -9.89 -8.08 -10.88
N GLY A 108 -9.99 -8.39 -9.60
CA GLY A 108 -9.83 -7.40 -8.54
C GLY A 108 -8.44 -6.80 -8.52
N ASN A 109 -7.41 -7.63 -8.73
CA ASN A 109 -6.03 -7.18 -8.77
C ASN A 109 -5.78 -6.26 -9.97
N GLY A 110 -6.37 -6.56 -11.12
CA GLY A 110 -6.25 -5.71 -12.29
C GLY A 110 -6.78 -4.32 -12.04
N LEU A 111 -7.94 -4.21 -11.41
CA LEU A 111 -8.53 -2.92 -11.06
C LEU A 111 -7.69 -2.16 -10.05
N VAL A 112 -7.21 -2.86 -9.01
CA VAL A 112 -6.36 -2.26 -7.97
C VAL A 112 -5.05 -1.75 -8.58
N GLU A 113 -4.39 -2.57 -9.39
CA GLU A 113 -3.14 -2.17 -10.04
C GLU A 113 -3.34 -0.97 -10.96
N SER A 114 -4.41 -0.95 -11.75
CA SER A 114 -4.73 0.17 -12.62
C SER A 114 -4.93 1.45 -11.81
N SER A 115 -5.70 1.39 -10.74
CA SER A 115 -5.96 2.54 -9.89
C SER A 115 -4.67 3.06 -9.26
N ASN A 116 -3.82 2.15 -8.75
CA ASN A 116 -2.54 2.53 -8.17
C ASN A 116 -1.62 3.18 -9.20
N LYS A 117 -1.55 2.62 -10.40
CA LYS A 117 -0.71 3.19 -11.45
C LYS A 117 -1.14 4.60 -11.85
N ILE A 118 -2.44 4.82 -11.93
CA ILE A 118 -2.99 6.14 -12.25
C ILE A 118 -2.64 7.13 -11.13
N LEU A 119 -2.87 6.76 -9.88
CA LEU A 119 -2.58 7.60 -8.73
C LEU A 119 -1.10 7.96 -8.67
N VAL A 120 -0.21 6.96 -8.78
CA VAL A 120 1.23 7.18 -8.74
C VAL A 120 1.68 8.08 -9.88
N ARG A 121 1.11 7.90 -11.06
CA ARG A 121 1.43 8.74 -12.22
C ARG A 121 1.04 10.20 -11.97
N ILE A 122 -0.12 10.43 -11.41
CA ILE A 122 -0.59 11.78 -11.07
C ILE A 122 0.34 12.42 -10.03
N ILE A 123 0.67 11.69 -8.98
CA ILE A 123 1.56 12.18 -7.93
C ILE A 123 2.93 12.52 -8.50
N LYS A 124 3.52 11.64 -9.29
CA LYS A 124 4.83 11.88 -9.92
C LYS A 124 4.82 13.15 -10.76
N LYS A 125 3.77 13.34 -11.55
CA LYS A 125 3.65 14.51 -12.39
C LYS A 125 3.55 15.80 -11.58
N LEU A 126 2.77 15.80 -10.53
CA LEU A 126 2.64 16.95 -9.62
C LEU A 126 3.98 17.31 -8.99
N LEU A 127 4.77 16.32 -8.62
CA LEU A 127 6.07 16.55 -8.01
C LEU A 127 7.09 17.09 -9.00
N GLU A 128 7.13 16.53 -10.20
CA GLU A 128 8.04 16.96 -11.25
C GLU A 128 7.75 18.40 -11.67
N ASP A 129 6.48 18.76 -11.79
CA ASP A 129 6.07 20.09 -12.25
C ASP A 129 6.38 21.18 -11.22
N ASN A 130 6.30 20.88 -9.94
CA ASN A 130 6.33 21.91 -8.89
C ASN A 130 7.56 21.87 -7.99
N LYS A 131 8.34 20.81 -8.01
CA LYS A 131 9.57 20.66 -7.22
C LYS A 131 9.42 20.95 -5.73
N ILE A 132 8.25 20.67 -5.15
CA ILE A 132 8.01 20.86 -3.73
C ILE A 132 7.91 19.50 -3.04
N SER A 133 7.93 19.52 -1.68
CA SER A 133 7.83 18.33 -0.86
C SER A 133 6.57 17.53 -1.23
N TRP A 134 6.76 16.37 -1.81
CA TRP A 134 5.64 15.61 -2.34
C TRP A 134 4.82 14.90 -1.28
N HIS A 135 5.34 14.64 -0.09
CA HIS A 135 4.50 14.06 0.94
C HIS A 135 3.44 15.05 1.44
N THR A 136 3.70 16.34 1.35
CA THR A 136 2.68 17.37 1.62
C THR A 136 1.60 17.33 0.54
N LYS A 137 2.01 17.25 -0.72
CA LYS A 137 1.06 17.14 -1.83
C LYS A 137 0.26 15.85 -1.79
N LEU A 138 0.87 14.76 -1.38
CA LEU A 138 0.20 13.49 -1.29
C LEU A 138 -0.98 13.53 -0.32
N LYS A 139 -0.86 14.24 0.78
CA LYS A 139 -1.97 14.43 1.72
C LYS A 139 -3.19 15.05 1.07
N TYR A 140 -3.00 15.92 0.10
CA TYR A 140 -4.11 16.61 -0.57
C TYR A 140 -4.58 15.90 -1.83
N ALA A 141 -3.77 15.01 -2.40
CA ALA A 141 -4.15 14.24 -3.57
C ALA A 141 -5.08 13.06 -3.24
N LEU A 142 -5.00 12.58 -2.02
CA LEU A 142 -5.87 11.54 -1.53
C LEU A 142 -7.14 12.13 -0.96
#